data_36b7e307742a424349b2dd37290c7abc
#
_entry.id   36b7e307742a424349b2dd37290c7abc
#
_cell.length_a   1.000
_cell.length_b   1.000
_cell.length_c   1.000
_cell.angle_alpha   90.00
_cell.angle_beta   90.00
_cell.angle_gamma   90.00
#
_symmetry.space_group_name_H-M   'P 1'
#
loop_
_entity.id
_entity.type
_entity.pdbx_description
1 polymer ?
#
loop_
_entity_poly.entity_id
_entity_poly.type
_entity_poly.pdbx_seq_one_letter_code
_entity_poly.pdbx_strand_id
1 'polypeptide(L)'
;MTTCKPRARYAALAALAGLAACASSPQGKLRQSVYDIDSAYHVIAAPMPDVMAGRLPGVTLTAAEKTLVKSASQGVFDEIASLETSIAGGSSITATAVSALEADFASFETCWTGVKAGQQPPACAGIASTATTTTATTTTTTTAGN
;
A
#
# COMPACT_ATOMS: atom_id res chain seq x y z
N MET A 1 0.23 -0.12 59.10
CA MET A 1 -0.60 0.77 58.26
C MET A 1 0.23 1.26 57.10
N THR A 2 0.13 0.58 55.97
CA THR A 2 0.98 0.83 54.78
C THR A 2 0.12 1.55 53.74
N THR A 3 0.41 2.82 53.55
CA THR A 3 -0.24 3.71 52.58
C THR A 3 0.11 3.27 51.17
N CYS A 4 -0.82 2.65 50.47
CA CYS A 4 -0.69 2.27 49.08
C CYS A 4 -0.70 3.53 48.20
N LYS A 5 0.42 3.88 47.63
CA LYS A 5 0.69 5.11 46.85
C LYS A 5 0.03 5.01 45.47
N PRO A 6 -0.88 5.93 45.05
CA PRO A 6 -1.62 5.84 43.78
C PRO A 6 -0.78 6.34 42.59
N ARG A 7 0.52 6.03 42.54
CA ARG A 7 1.40 6.49 41.44
C ARG A 7 1.37 5.63 40.17
N ALA A 8 0.91 4.38 40.27
CA ALA A 8 0.92 3.46 39.12
C ALA A 8 -0.15 3.75 38.07
N ARG A 9 -1.25 4.40 38.45
CA ARG A 9 -2.38 4.68 37.54
C ARG A 9 -2.09 5.82 36.56
N TYR A 10 -1.23 6.77 36.91
CA TYR A 10 -0.87 7.91 36.06
C TYR A 10 0.18 7.53 35.01
N ALA A 11 1.03 6.54 35.28
CA ALA A 11 2.03 6.07 34.33
C ALA A 11 1.40 5.37 33.10
N ALA A 12 0.30 4.64 33.30
CA ALA A 12 -0.41 3.95 32.23
C ALA A 12 -1.15 4.95 31.30
N LEU A 13 -1.74 6.01 31.88
CA LEU A 13 -2.42 7.06 31.11
C LEU A 13 -1.44 7.91 30.29
N ALA A 14 -0.24 8.17 30.80
CA ALA A 14 0.80 8.90 30.08
C ALA A 14 1.34 8.09 28.88
N ALA A 15 1.43 6.77 28.98
CA ALA A 15 1.86 5.91 27.88
C ALA A 15 0.83 5.86 26.72
N LEU A 16 -0.47 5.87 27.04
CA LEU A 16 -1.54 5.93 26.05
C LEU A 16 -1.60 7.28 25.31
N ALA A 17 -1.32 8.38 26.00
CA ALA A 17 -1.28 9.71 25.37
C ALA A 17 -0.09 9.85 24.41
N GLY A 18 1.03 9.18 24.65
CA GLY A 18 2.19 9.17 23.76
C GLY A 18 1.94 8.48 22.41
N LEU A 19 1.14 7.42 22.39
CA LEU A 19 0.78 6.72 21.17
C LEU A 19 -0.18 7.56 20.27
N ALA A 20 -1.09 8.31 20.87
CA ALA A 20 -2.00 9.19 20.13
C ALA A 20 -1.27 10.39 19.49
N ALA A 21 -0.18 10.88 20.09
CA ALA A 21 0.59 12.00 19.55
C ALA A 21 1.38 11.63 18.28
N CYS A 22 1.82 10.37 18.12
CA CYS A 22 2.51 9.91 16.91
C CYS A 22 1.57 9.81 15.70
N ALA A 23 0.31 9.44 15.92
CA ALA A 23 -0.70 9.35 14.86
C ALA A 23 -1.16 10.73 14.34
N SER A 24 -0.96 11.80 15.11
CA SER A 24 -1.36 13.17 14.74
C SER A 24 -0.32 13.92 13.89
N SER A 25 0.90 13.39 13.75
CA SER A 25 1.91 14.01 12.90
C SER A 25 1.59 13.80 11.41
N PRO A 26 1.93 14.74 10.50
CA PRO A 26 1.74 14.54 9.07
C PRO A 26 2.36 13.23 8.56
N GLN A 27 3.57 12.88 9.01
CA GLN A 27 4.23 11.62 8.67
C GLN A 27 3.51 10.41 9.25
N GLY A 28 2.95 10.51 10.45
CA GLY A 28 2.17 9.43 11.06
C GLY A 28 0.93 9.11 10.24
N LYS A 29 0.22 10.12 9.74
CA LYS A 29 -0.95 9.93 8.87
C LYS A 29 -0.58 9.28 7.54
N LEU A 30 0.50 9.73 6.89
CA LEU A 30 0.96 9.13 5.64
C LEU A 30 1.33 7.65 5.81
N ARG A 31 2.04 7.31 6.88
CA ARG A 31 2.39 5.92 7.21
C ARG A 31 1.14 5.07 7.46
N GLN A 32 0.16 5.62 8.16
CA GLN A 32 -1.11 4.94 8.40
C GLN A 32 -1.84 4.67 7.09
N SER A 33 -1.94 5.64 6.16
CA SER A 33 -2.54 5.42 4.84
C SER A 33 -1.89 4.25 4.10
N VAL A 34 -0.55 4.12 4.13
CA VAL A 34 0.14 2.99 3.47
C VAL A 34 -0.29 1.65 4.07
N TYR A 35 -0.31 1.51 5.40
CA TYR A 35 -0.72 0.27 6.06
C TYR A 35 -2.20 -0.04 5.89
N ASP A 36 -3.05 0.97 5.82
CA ASP A 36 -4.49 0.80 5.55
C ASP A 36 -4.71 0.28 4.12
N ILE A 37 -3.95 0.80 3.14
CA ILE A 37 -3.98 0.33 1.74
C ILE A 37 -3.43 -1.09 1.65
N ASP A 38 -2.31 -1.41 2.32
CA ASP A 38 -1.76 -2.77 2.35
C ASP A 38 -2.80 -3.78 2.87
N SER A 39 -3.44 -3.46 3.98
CA SER A 39 -4.49 -4.30 4.56
C SER A 39 -5.67 -4.49 3.61
N ALA A 40 -6.12 -3.41 2.94
CA ALA A 40 -7.20 -3.47 1.97
C ALA A 40 -6.80 -4.27 0.72
N TYR A 41 -5.56 -4.08 0.22
CA TYR A 41 -5.02 -4.84 -0.91
C TYR A 41 -5.06 -6.34 -0.65
N HIS A 42 -4.60 -6.80 0.50
CA HIS A 42 -4.61 -8.21 0.85
C HIS A 42 -6.02 -8.81 0.87
N VAL A 43 -7.02 -8.07 1.35
CA VAL A 43 -8.42 -8.51 1.35
C VAL A 43 -8.96 -8.63 -0.08
N ILE A 44 -8.67 -7.64 -0.93
CA ILE A 44 -9.18 -7.59 -2.31
C ILE A 44 -8.48 -8.61 -3.20
N ALA A 45 -7.17 -8.81 -3.03
CA ALA A 45 -6.36 -9.74 -3.81
C ALA A 45 -6.52 -11.21 -3.38
N ALA A 46 -7.08 -11.48 -2.19
CA ALA A 46 -7.23 -12.84 -1.66
C ALA A 46 -7.86 -13.86 -2.64
N PRO A 47 -8.93 -13.56 -3.40
CA PRO A 47 -9.51 -14.51 -4.36
C PRO A 47 -8.75 -14.61 -5.68
N MET A 48 -7.69 -13.84 -5.90
CA MET A 48 -6.97 -13.80 -7.17
C MET A 48 -6.40 -15.16 -7.61
N PRO A 49 -5.80 -15.99 -6.73
CA PRO A 49 -5.31 -17.31 -7.13
C PRO A 49 -6.42 -18.21 -7.72
N ASP A 50 -7.63 -18.13 -7.17
CA ASP A 50 -8.76 -18.92 -7.65
C ASP A 50 -9.29 -18.44 -9.00
N VAL A 51 -9.33 -17.13 -9.21
CA VAL A 51 -9.68 -16.50 -10.48
C VAL A 51 -8.66 -16.88 -11.56
N MET A 52 -7.36 -16.78 -11.25
CA MET A 52 -6.29 -17.13 -12.18
C MET A 52 -6.30 -18.61 -12.56
N ALA A 53 -6.68 -19.47 -11.63
CA ALA A 53 -6.83 -20.91 -11.86
C ALA A 53 -8.17 -21.28 -12.54
N GLY A 54 -9.06 -20.31 -12.79
CA GLY A 54 -10.39 -20.56 -13.37
C GLY A 54 -11.33 -21.33 -12.43
N ARG A 55 -11.10 -21.25 -11.13
CA ARG A 55 -11.93 -21.94 -10.12
C ARG A 55 -13.15 -21.13 -9.67
N LEU A 56 -13.23 -19.86 -10.05
CA LEU A 56 -14.36 -19.01 -9.68
C LEU A 56 -15.49 -19.18 -10.71
N PRO A 57 -16.69 -19.63 -10.30
CA PRO A 57 -17.81 -19.78 -11.22
C PRO A 57 -18.20 -18.45 -11.87
N GLY A 58 -18.46 -18.46 -13.18
CA GLY A 58 -18.88 -17.27 -13.93
C GLY A 58 -17.75 -16.31 -14.32
N VAL A 59 -16.51 -16.58 -13.93
CA VAL A 59 -15.34 -15.79 -14.33
C VAL A 59 -14.42 -16.60 -15.23
N THR A 60 -14.31 -16.18 -16.49
CA THR A 60 -13.39 -16.79 -17.45
C THR A 60 -12.47 -15.73 -18.00
N LEU A 61 -11.18 -15.81 -17.70
CA LEU A 61 -10.16 -14.88 -18.17
C LEU A 61 -9.34 -15.49 -19.31
N THR A 62 -9.12 -14.70 -20.35
CA THR A 62 -8.11 -14.97 -21.38
C THR A 62 -6.71 -14.90 -20.82
N ALA A 63 -5.72 -15.44 -21.52
CA ALA A 63 -4.31 -15.33 -21.13
C ALA A 63 -3.83 -13.87 -21.03
N ALA A 64 -4.30 -12.99 -21.93
CA ALA A 64 -3.97 -11.57 -21.93
C ALA A 64 -4.56 -10.86 -20.69
N GLU A 65 -5.81 -11.12 -20.34
CA GLU A 65 -6.46 -10.55 -19.15
C GLU A 65 -5.77 -11.02 -17.87
N LYS A 66 -5.42 -12.30 -17.76
CA LYS A 66 -4.63 -12.82 -16.63
C LYS A 66 -3.31 -12.06 -16.48
N THR A 67 -2.62 -11.81 -17.58
CA THR A 67 -1.35 -11.07 -17.56
C THR A 67 -1.57 -9.63 -17.08
N LEU A 68 -2.59 -8.93 -17.59
CA LEU A 68 -2.90 -7.55 -17.19
C LEU A 68 -3.25 -7.45 -15.70
N VAL A 69 -4.14 -8.32 -15.21
CA VAL A 69 -4.52 -8.34 -13.78
C VAL A 69 -3.32 -8.64 -12.90
N LYS A 70 -2.49 -9.60 -13.29
CA LYS A 70 -1.27 -9.94 -12.54
C LYS A 70 -0.31 -8.75 -12.51
N SER A 71 -0.09 -8.08 -13.64
CA SER A 71 0.80 -6.91 -13.71
C SER A 71 0.27 -5.74 -12.88
N ALA A 72 -1.04 -5.47 -12.94
CA ALA A 72 -1.67 -4.43 -12.14
C ALA A 72 -1.55 -4.71 -10.62
N SER A 73 -1.82 -5.94 -10.21
CA SER A 73 -1.67 -6.38 -8.82
C SER A 73 -0.22 -6.27 -8.35
N GLN A 74 0.73 -6.71 -9.18
CA GLN A 74 2.16 -6.65 -8.87
C GLN A 74 2.63 -5.19 -8.73
N GLY A 75 2.17 -4.28 -9.61
CA GLY A 75 2.50 -2.86 -9.54
C GLY A 75 2.12 -2.24 -8.19
N VAL A 76 0.88 -2.42 -7.76
CA VAL A 76 0.41 -1.92 -6.46
C VAL A 76 1.20 -2.55 -5.30
N PHE A 77 1.42 -3.86 -5.35
CA PHE A 77 2.18 -4.57 -4.31
C PHE A 77 3.62 -4.03 -4.19
N ASP A 78 4.30 -3.82 -5.31
CA ASP A 78 5.69 -3.30 -5.33
C ASP A 78 5.77 -1.87 -4.79
N GLU A 79 4.77 -1.03 -5.05
CA GLU A 79 4.68 0.32 -4.47
C GLU A 79 4.47 0.28 -2.96
N ILE A 80 3.55 -0.56 -2.46
CA ILE A 80 3.33 -0.78 -1.03
C ILE A 80 4.65 -1.21 -0.38
N ALA A 81 5.29 -2.26 -0.89
CA ALA A 81 6.53 -2.80 -0.35
C ALA A 81 7.68 -1.77 -0.34
N SER A 82 7.76 -0.92 -1.36
CA SER A 82 8.73 0.18 -1.45
C SER A 82 8.52 1.23 -0.35
N LEU A 83 7.27 1.65 -0.15
CA LEU A 83 6.93 2.63 0.89
C LEU A 83 7.11 2.05 2.29
N GLU A 84 6.72 0.80 2.52
CA GLU A 84 6.94 0.11 3.80
C GLU A 84 8.43 -0.05 4.12
N THR A 85 9.24 -0.39 3.13
CA THR A 85 10.71 -0.46 3.27
C THR A 85 11.27 0.91 3.68
N SER A 86 10.79 1.98 3.07
CA SER A 86 11.18 3.36 3.43
C SER A 86 10.76 3.70 4.87
N ILE A 87 9.54 3.32 5.27
CA ILE A 87 9.02 3.51 6.63
C ILE A 87 9.84 2.73 7.64
N ALA A 88 10.14 1.45 7.38
CA ALA A 88 10.94 0.59 8.24
C ALA A 88 12.37 1.09 8.40
N GLY A 89 12.94 1.68 7.33
CA GLY A 89 14.25 2.34 7.35
C GLY A 89 14.25 3.71 8.05
N GLY A 90 13.11 4.15 8.62
CA GLY A 90 13.00 5.44 9.30
C GLY A 90 12.95 6.65 8.35
N SER A 91 12.85 6.43 7.05
CA SER A 91 12.78 7.49 6.05
C SER A 91 11.43 8.21 6.10
N SER A 92 11.43 9.48 5.69
CA SER A 92 10.20 10.22 5.44
C SER A 92 9.61 9.82 4.10
N ILE A 93 8.31 9.57 4.06
CA ILE A 93 7.54 9.37 2.84
C ILE A 93 6.83 10.67 2.44
N THR A 94 6.63 10.89 1.16
CA THR A 94 6.00 12.11 0.65
C THR A 94 4.50 11.92 0.47
N ALA A 95 3.73 13.00 0.62
CA ALA A 95 2.30 12.98 0.33
C ALA A 95 2.04 12.60 -1.15
N THR A 96 2.91 13.03 -2.07
CA THR A 96 2.80 12.68 -3.50
C THR A 96 2.93 11.18 -3.72
N ALA A 97 3.88 10.51 -3.05
CA ALA A 97 4.05 9.06 -3.19
C ALA A 97 2.84 8.29 -2.64
N VAL A 98 2.28 8.73 -1.50
CA VAL A 98 1.07 8.13 -0.94
C VAL A 98 -0.13 8.35 -1.84
N SER A 99 -0.30 9.57 -2.39
CA SER A 99 -1.40 9.85 -3.33
C SER A 99 -1.28 9.06 -4.64
N ALA A 100 -0.06 8.77 -5.11
CA ALA A 100 0.15 7.91 -6.28
C ALA A 100 -0.32 6.47 -5.96
N LEU A 101 0.11 5.91 -4.83
CA LEU A 101 -0.33 4.61 -4.37
C LEU A 101 -1.86 4.54 -4.21
N GLU A 102 -2.51 5.57 -3.63
CA GLU A 102 -3.97 5.65 -3.49
C GLU A 102 -4.67 5.59 -4.86
N ALA A 103 -4.14 6.30 -5.86
CA ALA A 103 -4.69 6.34 -7.22
C ALA A 103 -4.52 4.99 -7.94
N ASP A 104 -3.35 4.36 -7.82
CA ASP A 104 -3.07 3.06 -8.43
C ASP A 104 -3.86 1.94 -7.75
N PHE A 105 -4.03 2.00 -6.44
CA PHE A 105 -4.89 1.07 -5.70
C PHE A 105 -6.37 1.21 -6.12
N ALA A 106 -6.91 2.43 -6.22
CA ALA A 106 -8.28 2.66 -6.69
C ALA A 106 -8.49 2.16 -8.14
N SER A 107 -7.48 2.32 -8.98
CA SER A 107 -7.48 1.78 -10.35
C SER A 107 -7.46 0.26 -10.34
N PHE A 108 -6.68 -0.36 -9.45
CA PHE A 108 -6.66 -1.81 -9.25
C PHE A 108 -8.01 -2.34 -8.77
N GLU A 109 -8.67 -1.68 -7.81
CA GLU A 109 -10.01 -2.06 -7.35
C GLU A 109 -11.02 -2.05 -8.49
N THR A 110 -10.97 -1.02 -9.34
CA THR A 110 -11.85 -0.88 -10.52
C THR A 110 -11.56 -1.98 -11.53
N CYS A 111 -10.29 -2.23 -11.83
CA CYS A 111 -9.83 -3.33 -12.68
C CYS A 111 -10.36 -4.68 -12.17
N TRP A 112 -10.09 -4.97 -10.91
CA TRP A 112 -10.43 -6.24 -10.28
C TRP A 112 -11.95 -6.47 -10.20
N THR A 113 -12.71 -5.44 -9.88
CA THR A 113 -14.18 -5.51 -9.84
C THR A 113 -14.76 -5.79 -11.21
N GLY A 114 -14.26 -5.14 -12.25
CA GLY A 114 -14.68 -5.38 -13.62
C GLY A 114 -14.35 -6.79 -14.08
N VAL A 115 -13.14 -7.28 -13.79
CA VAL A 115 -12.71 -8.64 -14.11
C VAL A 115 -13.61 -9.68 -13.46
N LYS A 116 -13.97 -9.52 -12.19
CA LYS A 116 -14.93 -10.39 -11.51
C LYS A 116 -16.33 -10.36 -12.12
N ALA A 117 -16.69 -9.25 -12.75
CA ALA A 117 -17.95 -9.11 -13.49
C ALA A 117 -17.86 -9.59 -14.96
N GLY A 118 -16.75 -10.20 -15.37
CA GLY A 118 -16.52 -10.65 -16.75
C GLY A 118 -16.27 -9.50 -17.74
N GLN A 119 -15.81 -8.36 -17.25
CA GLN A 119 -15.49 -7.18 -18.06
C GLN A 119 -13.97 -6.96 -18.05
N GLN A 120 -13.47 -6.30 -19.10
CA GLN A 120 -12.07 -5.87 -19.16
C GLN A 120 -11.98 -4.35 -19.07
N PRO A 121 -11.88 -3.78 -17.85
CA PRO A 121 -11.80 -2.33 -17.69
C PRO A 121 -10.47 -1.78 -18.19
N PRO A 122 -10.45 -0.60 -18.83
CA PRO A 122 -9.22 0.07 -19.24
C PRO A 122 -8.29 0.42 -18.05
N ALA A 123 -8.83 0.52 -16.84
CA ALA A 123 -8.06 0.72 -15.62
C ALA A 123 -6.98 -0.34 -15.39
N CYS A 124 -7.18 -1.58 -15.88
CA CYS A 124 -6.16 -2.64 -15.77
C CYS A 124 -4.89 -2.32 -16.56
N ALA A 125 -4.99 -1.60 -17.67
CA ALA A 125 -3.84 -1.26 -18.51
C ALA A 125 -3.04 -0.06 -17.95
N GLY A 126 -3.70 0.87 -17.24
CA GLY A 126 -3.08 2.07 -16.67
C GLY A 126 -1.99 1.74 -15.64
N ILE A 127 -2.29 0.86 -14.70
CA ILE A 127 -1.38 0.48 -13.61
C ILE A 127 -0.16 -0.28 -14.13
N ALA A 128 -0.35 -1.18 -15.10
CA ALA A 128 0.75 -1.96 -15.70
C ALA A 128 1.80 -1.06 -16.37
N SER A 129 1.43 0.16 -16.78
CA SER A 129 2.33 1.12 -17.42
C SER A 129 3.11 1.97 -16.41
N THR A 130 2.52 2.24 -15.23
CA THR A 130 3.16 3.06 -14.17
C THR A 130 4.31 2.31 -13.51
N ALA A 131 4.15 1.00 -13.28
CA ALA A 131 5.17 0.15 -12.66
C ALA A 131 6.51 0.12 -13.42
N THR A 132 6.51 0.42 -14.72
CA THR A 132 7.73 0.43 -15.56
C THR A 132 8.53 1.73 -15.44
N THR A 133 7.94 2.81 -14.91
CA THR A 133 8.57 4.16 -14.95
C THR A 133 9.27 4.53 -13.64
N THR A 134 9.07 3.82 -12.53
CA THR A 134 9.61 4.20 -11.21
C THR A 134 11.07 3.77 -10.99
N THR A 135 11.73 3.13 -11.93
CA THR A 135 13.08 2.55 -11.76
C THR A 135 14.22 3.44 -12.31
N ALA A 136 14.16 4.76 -12.30
CA ALA A 136 15.38 5.55 -12.57
C ALA A 136 15.29 7.01 -12.11
N THR A 137 15.57 7.28 -10.84
CA THR A 137 16.25 8.55 -10.51
C THR A 137 17.22 8.30 -9.36
N THR A 138 18.29 7.59 -9.65
CA THR A 138 19.50 7.64 -8.82
C THR A 138 20.19 8.97 -9.14
N THR A 139 19.93 10.00 -8.35
CA THR A 139 20.68 11.25 -8.41
C THR A 139 22.08 10.99 -7.86
N THR A 140 23.02 10.73 -8.74
CA THR A 140 24.45 10.72 -8.38
C THR A 140 24.90 12.16 -8.14
N THR A 141 24.93 12.57 -6.87
CA THR A 141 25.57 13.82 -6.48
C THR A 141 27.09 13.63 -6.55
N THR A 142 27.70 14.01 -7.66
CA THR A 142 29.15 14.12 -7.78
C THR A 142 29.58 15.34 -6.99
N THR A 143 30.14 15.14 -5.80
CA THR A 143 30.84 16.19 -5.05
C THR A 143 32.19 16.41 -5.76
N ALA A 144 32.27 17.49 -6.53
CA ALA A 144 33.56 17.98 -7.03
C ALA A 144 34.29 18.60 -5.82
N GLY A 145 35.33 17.91 -5.34
CA GLY A 145 36.27 18.48 -4.40
C GLY A 145 37.20 19.48 -5.13
N ASN A 146 37.39 20.64 -4.49
CA ASN A 146 38.46 21.58 -4.78
C ASN A 146 39.43 21.60 -3.59
#